data_6c0b2452a651a3c20208a79ac9d20b1a
#
_entry.id   6c0b2452a651a3c20208a79ac9d20b1a
#
_cell.length_a   1.000
_cell.length_b   1.000
_cell.length_c   1.000
_cell.angle_alpha   90.00
_cell.angle_beta   90.00
_cell.angle_gamma   90.00
#
_symmetry.space_group_name_H-M   'P 1'
#
loop_
_entity.id
_entity.type
_entity.pdbx_description
1 polymer ?
#
loop_
_entity_poly.entity_id
_entity_poly.type
_entity_poly.pdbx_seq_one_letter_code
_entity_poly.pdbx_strand_id
1 'polypeptide(L)'
;MNGGYTRGQFGCGTGEMKKTAWTTVARIRFVAAVCLLSLSLVLMPGRGQAEEQPAYPRIDDTPREIGLEVPDWFKLSFLDLREDLDEAVAGGKMGLALYFGLDHCPYCEVMLHQNLAEPDIRHYLSEHFDVVPLDVEGAREVVTLEGDRLTERLFAANRRLNFTPGFSFIDEGGHEIFRIRGYYPPYRFRAALEYVIDRHDRDGTFREYLERADPPPKFDLEDINERDFFDQPPHMLDRSRVPAERLLVVFFERRGCHACDVLHSEPLSNPEVIERVRQFQAVQLDLDADTPVITPDGERTTARAWGERLGIHWAPTMVFFDEHGQEIIRIEAVVGLHRLYTTMEYVLTRAYKEFPTYRRWRAGNVE
;
A
#
# COMPACT_ATOMS: atom_id res chain seq x y z
N MET A 1 49.11 0.53 54.05
CA MET A 1 49.76 1.82 54.34
C MET A 1 48.68 2.86 54.22
N ASN A 2 48.08 3.21 55.34
CA ASN A 2 48.23 4.47 56.09
C ASN A 2 47.87 5.67 55.24
N GLY A 3 47.02 6.55 55.57
CA GLY A 3 46.30 7.06 56.74
C GLY A 3 45.58 8.30 56.22
N GLY A 4 44.65 8.93 56.76
CA GLY A 4 44.20 9.21 58.07
C GLY A 4 43.34 10.46 58.02
N TYR A 5 42.24 10.41 58.69
CA TYR A 5 41.61 11.37 59.61
C TYR A 5 41.92 12.85 59.50
N THR A 6 40.88 13.71 59.54
CA THR A 6 40.53 14.45 60.76
C THR A 6 39.15 15.16 60.66
N ARG A 7 38.44 14.99 61.79
CA ARG A 7 37.24 15.68 62.27
C ARG A 7 37.54 17.13 62.65
N GLY A 8 36.53 18.01 62.61
CA GLY A 8 36.49 19.28 63.32
C GLY A 8 35.05 19.71 63.61
N GLN A 9 34.73 19.70 64.87
CA GLN A 9 33.47 20.02 65.54
C GLN A 9 33.42 21.48 66.01
N PHE A 10 32.24 21.89 66.45
CA PHE A 10 31.79 22.98 67.32
C PHE A 10 31.53 24.35 66.66
N GLY A 11 30.37 24.96 66.92
CA GLY A 11 29.87 25.54 68.09
C GLY A 11 28.47 26.14 67.97
N CYS A 12 27.78 25.96 69.04
CA CYS A 12 26.46 26.45 69.41
C CYS A 12 26.49 27.95 69.77
N GLY A 13 25.45 28.69 69.44
CA GLY A 13 25.25 30.08 69.87
C GLY A 13 23.78 30.45 69.88
N THR A 14 23.21 30.48 71.08
CA THR A 14 21.87 30.93 71.47
C THR A 14 21.79 32.44 71.49
N GLY A 15 20.67 33.06 71.12
CA GLY A 15 20.40 34.49 71.28
C GLY A 15 19.02 34.92 70.79
N GLU A 16 18.11 34.89 71.72
CA GLU A 16 16.87 35.69 71.97
C GLU A 16 16.25 36.63 70.96
N MET A 17 14.97 36.42 70.84
CA MET A 17 13.78 37.20 70.50
C MET A 17 13.91 38.75 70.37
N LYS A 18 13.34 39.25 69.29
CA LYS A 18 12.48 40.46 69.32
C LYS A 18 11.24 40.28 68.39
N LYS A 19 10.07 40.17 69.03
CA LYS A 19 8.77 40.31 68.39
C LYS A 19 8.56 41.80 68.05
N THR A 20 8.26 42.15 66.84
CA THR A 20 7.26 43.15 66.40
C THR A 20 7.41 43.38 64.88
N ALA A 21 6.23 43.50 64.25
CA ALA A 21 6.00 43.86 62.84
C ALA A 21 5.59 42.69 61.90
N TRP A 22 4.48 42.07 62.30
CA TRP A 22 3.73 41.17 61.42
C TRP A 22 2.33 41.75 61.26
N THR A 23 2.04 42.58 60.25
CA THR A 23 0.65 42.74 59.78
C THR A 23 0.49 43.39 58.39
N THR A 24 1.56 43.94 57.77
CA THR A 24 1.38 44.68 56.49
C THR A 24 1.98 43.98 55.27
N VAL A 25 2.87 42.99 55.42
CA VAL A 25 3.53 42.31 54.28
C VAL A 25 2.77 41.09 53.78
N ALA A 26 1.82 40.54 54.58
CA ALA A 26 1.05 39.35 54.19
C ALA A 26 -0.04 39.59 53.13
N ARG A 27 -0.53 40.84 52.98
CA ARG A 27 -1.56 41.17 52.00
C ARG A 27 -1.06 41.46 50.60
N ILE A 28 0.20 41.89 50.44
CA ILE A 28 0.77 42.19 49.15
C ILE A 28 1.33 40.91 48.47
N ARG A 29 1.75 39.91 49.25
CA ARG A 29 2.22 38.61 48.67
C ARG A 29 1.11 37.70 48.18
N PHE A 30 -0.11 37.86 48.66
CA PHE A 30 -1.24 37.04 48.20
C PHE A 30 -1.83 37.51 46.86
N VAL A 31 -1.78 38.83 46.57
CA VAL A 31 -2.23 39.38 45.30
C VAL A 31 -1.22 39.10 44.18
N ALA A 32 0.09 39.12 44.47
CA ALA A 32 1.13 38.81 43.50
C ALA A 32 1.17 37.29 43.14
N ALA A 33 0.83 36.38 44.07
CA ALA A 33 0.80 34.94 43.80
C ALA A 33 -0.44 34.54 42.97
N VAL A 34 -1.57 35.23 43.09
CA VAL A 34 -2.76 34.93 42.28
C VAL A 34 -2.64 35.50 40.86
N CYS A 35 -1.94 36.61 40.67
CA CYS A 35 -1.67 37.15 39.32
C CYS A 35 -0.58 36.38 38.56
N LEU A 36 0.36 35.72 39.24
CA LEU A 36 1.36 34.83 38.60
C LEU A 36 0.82 33.46 38.23
N LEU A 37 -0.22 32.97 38.94
CA LEU A 37 -0.92 31.72 38.60
C LEU A 37 -1.90 31.87 37.42
N SER A 38 -2.42 33.08 37.18
CA SER A 38 -3.29 33.34 36.04
C SER A 38 -2.52 33.63 34.73
N LEU A 39 -1.25 34.00 34.80
CA LEU A 39 -0.41 34.25 33.62
C LEU A 39 0.33 33.00 33.14
N SER A 40 0.42 31.95 33.94
CA SER A 40 1.04 30.66 33.55
C SER A 40 0.07 29.73 32.82
N LEU A 41 -1.20 30.08 32.69
CA LEU A 41 -2.21 29.26 31.99
C LEU A 41 -2.37 29.63 30.50
N VAL A 42 -1.61 30.62 30.00
CA VAL A 42 -1.73 31.10 28.61
C VAL A 42 -0.53 30.71 27.74
N LEU A 43 0.48 30.06 28.33
CA LEU A 43 1.67 29.59 27.59
C LEU A 43 1.82 28.05 27.72
N MET A 44 0.73 27.31 27.56
CA MET A 44 0.88 25.95 27.10
C MET A 44 1.20 26.02 25.60
N PRO A 45 2.37 25.54 25.16
CA PRO A 45 2.57 25.34 23.74
C PRO A 45 1.41 24.43 23.28
N GLY A 46 0.65 24.92 22.29
CA GLY A 46 -0.37 24.10 21.67
C GLY A 46 0.23 22.74 21.42
N ARG A 47 -0.39 21.67 21.92
CA ARG A 47 -0.11 20.33 21.43
C ARG A 47 -0.14 20.47 19.92
N GLY A 48 1.03 20.34 19.30
CA GLY A 48 1.09 20.20 17.86
C GLY A 48 0.04 19.13 17.53
N GLN A 49 -0.96 19.52 16.76
CA GLN A 49 -1.80 18.54 16.10
C GLN A 49 -0.78 17.67 15.37
N ALA A 50 -0.61 16.43 15.81
CA ALA A 50 0.02 15.43 14.97
C ALA A 50 -0.72 15.59 13.63
N GLU A 51 0.00 15.90 12.58
CA GLU A 51 -0.51 15.88 11.23
C GLU A 51 -1.11 14.48 11.09
N GLU A 52 -2.44 14.42 11.09
CA GLU A 52 -3.18 13.20 10.91
C GLU A 52 -2.77 12.71 9.53
N GLN A 53 -1.99 11.63 9.48
CA GLN A 53 -1.61 11.02 8.20
C GLN A 53 -2.90 10.85 7.41
N PRO A 54 -2.95 11.24 6.13
CA PRO A 54 -4.16 11.17 5.36
C PRO A 54 -4.70 9.75 5.45
N ALA A 55 -5.84 9.61 6.10
CA ALA A 55 -6.50 8.33 6.25
C ALA A 55 -6.63 7.71 4.85
N TYR A 56 -6.25 6.43 4.72
CA TYR A 56 -6.52 5.70 3.48
C TYR A 56 -7.99 5.87 3.13
N PRO A 57 -8.31 6.24 1.89
CA PRO A 57 -9.69 6.41 1.51
C PRO A 57 -10.41 5.07 1.69
N ARG A 58 -11.47 5.07 2.50
CA ARG A 58 -12.38 3.93 2.57
C ARG A 58 -13.09 3.83 1.23
N ILE A 59 -12.82 2.75 0.50
CA ILE A 59 -13.45 2.51 -0.78
C ILE A 59 -14.60 1.54 -0.54
N ASP A 60 -15.83 2.04 -0.72
CA ASP A 60 -17.00 1.18 -0.85
C ASP A 60 -16.90 0.46 -2.20
N ASP A 61 -16.46 -0.79 -2.18
CA ASP A 61 -16.21 -1.61 -3.35
C ASP A 61 -17.41 -2.53 -3.71
N THR A 62 -18.58 -2.24 -3.15
CA THR A 62 -19.81 -2.91 -3.58
C THR A 62 -20.11 -2.61 -5.05
N PRO A 63 -20.62 -3.59 -5.82
CA PRO A 63 -21.00 -3.38 -7.20
C PRO A 63 -22.07 -2.30 -7.34
N ARG A 64 -21.83 -1.33 -8.23
CA ARG A 64 -22.77 -0.25 -8.56
C ARG A 64 -22.57 0.20 -9.98
N GLU A 65 -23.59 0.79 -10.57
CA GLU A 65 -23.49 1.38 -11.91
C GLU A 65 -22.70 2.68 -11.83
N ILE A 66 -21.50 2.68 -12.39
CA ILE A 66 -20.61 3.84 -12.53
C ILE A 66 -20.12 3.84 -13.96
N GLY A 67 -20.39 4.91 -14.69
CA GLY A 67 -19.77 5.12 -16.00
C GLY A 67 -18.30 5.50 -15.84
N LEU A 68 -17.42 4.97 -16.66
CA LEU A 68 -16.01 5.33 -16.67
C LEU A 68 -15.80 6.58 -17.54
N GLU A 69 -15.94 7.75 -16.93
CA GLU A 69 -15.60 9.01 -17.59
C GLU A 69 -14.11 9.32 -17.37
N VAL A 70 -13.31 9.14 -18.42
CA VAL A 70 -11.89 9.49 -18.37
C VAL A 70 -11.70 11.01 -18.50
N PRO A 71 -10.67 11.61 -17.84
CA PRO A 71 -10.39 13.04 -17.95
C PRO A 71 -10.12 13.49 -19.39
N ASP A 72 -10.56 14.71 -19.75
CA ASP A 72 -10.37 15.31 -21.07
C ASP A 72 -8.91 15.44 -21.51
N TRP A 73 -7.97 15.45 -20.56
CA TRP A 73 -6.54 15.55 -20.85
C TRP A 73 -5.89 14.21 -21.21
N PHE A 74 -6.63 13.10 -21.14
CA PHE A 74 -6.16 11.83 -21.68
C PHE A 74 -6.09 11.90 -23.20
N LYS A 75 -5.12 11.17 -23.77
CA LYS A 75 -4.93 11.11 -25.20
C LYS A 75 -6.13 10.47 -25.90
N LEU A 76 -6.68 11.16 -26.89
CA LEU A 76 -7.61 10.55 -27.84
C LEU A 76 -6.81 9.66 -28.79
N SER A 77 -6.85 8.37 -28.58
CA SER A 77 -6.09 7.38 -29.34
C SER A 77 -7.00 6.46 -30.15
N PHE A 78 -6.56 6.07 -31.34
CA PHE A 78 -7.12 4.97 -32.12
C PHE A 78 -6.54 3.61 -31.68
N LEU A 79 -5.71 3.59 -30.60
CA LEU A 79 -5.08 2.43 -30.00
C LEU A 79 -4.03 1.74 -30.91
N ASP A 80 -3.40 2.49 -31.81
CA ASP A 80 -2.11 2.11 -32.36
C ASP A 80 -1.02 2.61 -31.41
N LEU A 81 -0.55 1.72 -30.53
CA LEU A 81 0.37 2.11 -29.46
C LEU A 81 1.75 2.52 -30.00
N ARG A 82 2.11 2.09 -31.20
CA ARG A 82 3.36 2.50 -31.84
C ARG A 82 3.27 3.93 -32.33
N GLU A 83 2.17 4.26 -33.03
CA GLU A 83 1.90 5.62 -33.48
C GLU A 83 1.74 6.57 -32.29
N ASP A 84 1.01 6.15 -31.25
CA ASP A 84 0.86 6.91 -30.02
C ASP A 84 2.20 7.21 -29.33
N LEU A 85 3.12 6.22 -29.31
CA LEU A 85 4.44 6.38 -28.73
C LEU A 85 5.30 7.35 -29.54
N ASP A 86 5.30 7.20 -30.87
CA ASP A 86 6.04 8.08 -31.79
C ASP A 86 5.57 9.54 -31.63
N GLU A 87 4.25 9.77 -31.52
CA GLU A 87 3.67 11.09 -31.27
C GLU A 87 4.08 11.65 -29.90
N ALA A 88 4.03 10.85 -28.83
CA ALA A 88 4.42 11.27 -27.50
C ALA A 88 5.89 11.70 -27.46
N VAL A 89 6.79 10.91 -28.05
CA VAL A 89 8.24 11.20 -28.12
C VAL A 89 8.49 12.44 -29.00
N ALA A 90 7.81 12.57 -30.15
CA ALA A 90 7.91 13.76 -30.98
C ALA A 90 7.41 15.02 -30.26
N GLY A 91 6.44 14.88 -29.35
CA GLY A 91 5.94 15.91 -28.45
C GLY A 91 6.87 16.24 -27.28
N GLY A 92 8.01 15.56 -27.15
CA GLY A 92 8.99 15.76 -26.07
C GLY A 92 8.65 15.02 -24.77
N LYS A 93 7.71 14.10 -24.80
CA LYS A 93 7.36 13.26 -23.63
C LYS A 93 8.25 12.04 -23.54
N MET A 94 8.28 11.44 -22.34
CA MET A 94 9.06 10.24 -22.05
C MET A 94 8.49 8.97 -22.71
N GLY A 95 7.19 8.98 -23.02
CA GLY A 95 6.51 7.85 -23.62
C GLY A 95 5.02 7.79 -23.31
N LEU A 96 4.50 6.58 -23.05
CA LEU A 96 3.09 6.34 -22.81
C LEU A 96 2.82 5.90 -21.37
N ALA A 97 1.71 6.36 -20.79
CA ALA A 97 1.11 5.79 -19.60
C ALA A 97 -0.23 5.13 -20.01
N LEU A 98 -0.24 3.80 -20.12
CA LEU A 98 -1.44 3.06 -20.45
C LEU A 98 -2.30 2.93 -19.18
N TYR A 99 -3.44 3.58 -19.15
CA TYR A 99 -4.42 3.47 -18.07
C TYR A 99 -5.42 2.35 -18.39
N PHE A 100 -5.54 1.40 -17.46
CA PHE A 100 -6.47 0.28 -17.58
C PHE A 100 -7.64 0.49 -16.62
N GLY A 101 -8.78 0.81 -17.17
CA GLY A 101 -10.02 1.04 -16.43
C GLY A 101 -11.11 0.04 -16.78
N LEU A 102 -12.24 0.18 -16.13
CA LEU A 102 -13.45 -0.61 -16.34
C LEU A 102 -14.65 0.20 -15.87
N ASP A 103 -15.76 0.16 -16.62
CA ASP A 103 -17.05 0.59 -16.10
C ASP A 103 -17.43 -0.17 -14.83
N HIS A 104 -18.23 0.43 -13.97
CA HIS A 104 -18.64 -0.16 -12.70
C HIS A 104 -17.49 -0.49 -11.73
N CYS A 105 -16.37 0.23 -11.82
CA CYS A 105 -15.19 0.04 -11.00
C CYS A 105 -15.04 1.15 -9.94
N PRO A 106 -15.43 0.92 -8.67
CA PRO A 106 -15.31 1.92 -7.61
C PRO A 106 -13.89 2.44 -7.41
N TYR A 107 -12.89 1.57 -7.57
CA TYR A 107 -11.48 1.95 -7.46
C TYR A 107 -11.00 2.83 -8.62
N CYS A 108 -11.57 2.64 -9.82
CA CYS A 108 -11.30 3.51 -10.97
C CYS A 108 -11.87 4.90 -10.74
N GLU A 109 -13.10 4.96 -10.20
CA GLU A 109 -13.72 6.23 -9.81
C GLU A 109 -12.84 7.01 -8.84
N VAL A 110 -12.35 6.35 -7.77
CA VAL A 110 -11.45 6.98 -6.79
C VAL A 110 -10.13 7.41 -7.44
N MET A 111 -9.53 6.60 -8.31
CA MET A 111 -8.32 6.97 -9.05
C MET A 111 -8.54 8.22 -9.90
N LEU A 112 -9.61 8.27 -10.68
CA LEU A 112 -9.89 9.37 -11.61
C LEU A 112 -10.28 10.66 -10.88
N HIS A 113 -11.11 10.57 -9.81
CA HIS A 113 -11.69 11.72 -9.14
C HIS A 113 -10.90 12.18 -7.89
N GLN A 114 -9.98 11.39 -7.38
CA GLN A 114 -9.09 11.79 -6.29
C GLN A 114 -7.65 11.94 -6.77
N ASN A 115 -6.98 10.85 -7.14
CA ASN A 115 -5.57 10.92 -7.50
C ASN A 115 -5.31 11.81 -8.73
N LEU A 116 -6.04 11.58 -9.84
CA LEU A 116 -5.83 12.30 -11.09
C LEU A 116 -6.51 13.67 -11.11
N ALA A 117 -7.32 13.98 -10.09
CA ALA A 117 -7.83 15.33 -9.86
C ALA A 117 -6.84 16.22 -9.09
N GLU A 118 -5.86 15.65 -8.37
CA GLU A 118 -4.81 16.42 -7.71
C GLU A 118 -3.96 17.16 -8.75
N PRO A 119 -3.86 18.49 -8.67
CA PRO A 119 -3.22 19.30 -9.72
C PRO A 119 -1.75 18.93 -9.97
N ASP A 120 -1.00 18.59 -8.92
CA ASP A 120 0.40 18.18 -9.01
C ASP A 120 0.55 16.82 -9.70
N ILE A 121 -0.25 15.82 -9.33
CA ILE A 121 -0.25 14.50 -9.97
C ILE A 121 -0.63 14.63 -11.45
N ARG A 122 -1.71 15.37 -11.75
CA ARG A 122 -2.17 15.60 -13.11
C ARG A 122 -1.10 16.27 -13.96
N HIS A 123 -0.52 17.38 -13.46
CA HIS A 123 0.48 18.13 -14.19
C HIS A 123 1.72 17.26 -14.45
N TYR A 124 2.25 16.63 -13.41
CA TYR A 124 3.46 15.82 -13.48
C TYR A 124 3.29 14.63 -14.44
N LEU A 125 2.14 13.93 -14.39
CA LEU A 125 1.85 12.82 -15.31
C LEU A 125 1.67 13.28 -16.74
N SER A 126 0.87 14.34 -16.99
CA SER A 126 0.56 14.81 -18.34
C SER A 126 1.71 15.52 -19.04
N GLU A 127 2.66 16.07 -18.30
CA GLU A 127 3.89 16.68 -18.83
C GLU A 127 4.85 15.62 -19.37
N HIS A 128 4.92 14.44 -18.72
CA HIS A 128 5.91 13.43 -19.04
C HIS A 128 5.38 12.28 -19.91
N PHE A 129 4.08 12.04 -19.90
CA PHE A 129 3.48 10.92 -20.65
C PHE A 129 2.22 11.33 -21.40
N ASP A 130 1.99 10.70 -22.56
CA ASP A 130 0.65 10.62 -23.12
C ASP A 130 -0.11 9.49 -22.39
N VAL A 131 -1.27 9.83 -21.81
CA VAL A 131 -2.09 8.85 -21.09
C VAL A 131 -3.13 8.27 -22.03
N VAL A 132 -3.01 6.98 -22.34
CA VAL A 132 -3.92 6.27 -23.24
C VAL A 132 -4.89 5.42 -22.43
N PRO A 133 -6.20 5.68 -22.47
CA PRO A 133 -7.19 4.90 -21.75
C PRO A 133 -7.56 3.61 -22.50
N LEU A 134 -7.59 2.50 -21.77
CA LEU A 134 -7.95 1.17 -22.23
C LEU A 134 -9.04 0.60 -21.32
N ASP A 135 -10.11 0.12 -21.93
CA ASP A 135 -11.14 -0.65 -21.22
C ASP A 135 -10.74 -2.13 -21.18
N VAL A 136 -10.54 -2.67 -19.96
CA VAL A 136 -10.11 -4.05 -19.80
C VAL A 136 -11.15 -5.10 -20.23
N GLU A 137 -12.39 -4.70 -20.46
CA GLU A 137 -13.45 -5.52 -21.07
C GLU A 137 -13.78 -5.07 -22.51
N GLY A 138 -13.06 -4.06 -23.00
CA GLY A 138 -13.29 -3.44 -24.30
C GLY A 138 -13.05 -4.37 -25.48
N ALA A 139 -13.72 -4.04 -26.59
CA ALA A 139 -13.65 -4.78 -27.84
C ALA A 139 -12.92 -4.01 -28.95
N ARG A 140 -12.46 -2.78 -28.68
CA ARG A 140 -11.69 -2.02 -29.67
C ARG A 140 -10.40 -2.77 -30.01
N GLU A 141 -9.94 -2.64 -31.24
CA GLU A 141 -8.65 -3.19 -31.66
C GLU A 141 -7.51 -2.34 -31.11
N VAL A 142 -6.51 -3.01 -30.54
CA VAL A 142 -5.24 -2.43 -30.09
C VAL A 142 -4.15 -2.98 -30.99
N VAL A 143 -3.39 -2.11 -31.63
CA VAL A 143 -2.12 -2.46 -32.28
C VAL A 143 -1.03 -2.30 -31.25
N THR A 144 -0.37 -3.40 -30.87
CA THR A 144 0.67 -3.39 -29.85
C THR A 144 1.97 -2.77 -30.36
N LEU A 145 2.92 -2.50 -29.47
CA LEU A 145 4.25 -1.99 -29.84
C LEU A 145 5.00 -2.97 -30.75
N GLU A 146 4.73 -4.25 -30.64
CA GLU A 146 5.28 -5.31 -31.48
C GLU A 146 4.56 -5.43 -32.84
N GLY A 147 3.40 -4.79 -32.98
CA GLY A 147 2.57 -4.78 -34.19
C GLY A 147 1.47 -5.84 -34.22
N ASP A 148 1.26 -6.55 -33.10
CA ASP A 148 0.16 -7.49 -32.96
C ASP A 148 -1.17 -6.77 -32.85
N ARG A 149 -2.25 -7.36 -33.41
CA ARG A 149 -3.61 -6.83 -33.32
C ARG A 149 -4.43 -7.65 -32.36
N LEU A 150 -4.85 -7.04 -31.25
CA LEU A 150 -5.59 -7.67 -30.17
C LEU A 150 -6.81 -6.83 -29.83
N THR A 151 -7.83 -7.41 -29.22
CA THR A 151 -8.85 -6.60 -28.53
C THR A 151 -8.28 -6.05 -27.22
N GLU A 152 -8.78 -4.91 -26.75
CA GLU A 152 -8.39 -4.33 -25.44
C GLU A 152 -8.44 -5.38 -24.33
N ARG A 153 -9.52 -6.17 -24.30
CA ARG A 153 -9.69 -7.25 -23.32
C ARG A 153 -8.56 -8.30 -23.41
N LEU A 154 -8.20 -8.72 -24.61
CA LEU A 154 -7.14 -9.71 -24.78
C LEU A 154 -5.78 -9.11 -24.43
N PHE A 155 -5.54 -7.86 -24.82
CA PHE A 155 -4.34 -7.11 -24.46
C PHE A 155 -4.17 -6.99 -22.94
N ALA A 156 -5.22 -6.62 -22.20
CA ALA A 156 -5.23 -6.56 -20.74
C ALA A 156 -5.04 -7.94 -20.09
N ALA A 157 -5.68 -8.98 -20.65
CA ALA A 157 -5.55 -10.36 -20.14
C ALA A 157 -4.12 -10.90 -20.29
N ASN A 158 -3.46 -10.67 -21.43
CA ASN A 158 -2.07 -11.07 -21.67
C ASN A 158 -1.10 -10.39 -20.68
N ARG A 159 -1.45 -9.20 -20.18
CA ARG A 159 -0.70 -8.49 -19.13
C ARG A 159 -1.08 -8.91 -17.71
N ARG A 160 -1.93 -9.93 -17.53
CA ARG A 160 -2.42 -10.40 -16.22
C ARG A 160 -3.01 -9.28 -15.35
N LEU A 161 -3.70 -8.32 -15.96
CA LEU A 161 -4.39 -7.24 -15.27
C LEU A 161 -5.75 -7.74 -14.78
N ASN A 162 -5.76 -8.43 -13.65
CA ASN A 162 -6.97 -8.99 -13.04
C ASN A 162 -7.83 -7.93 -12.32
N PHE A 163 -7.20 -6.85 -11.88
CA PHE A 163 -7.84 -5.77 -11.13
C PHE A 163 -7.61 -4.43 -11.81
N THR A 164 -8.61 -3.55 -11.68
CA THR A 164 -8.56 -2.15 -12.11
C THR A 164 -8.66 -1.22 -10.90
N PRO A 165 -8.16 0.01 -10.99
CA PRO A 165 -7.39 0.57 -12.10
C PRO A 165 -6.01 -0.07 -12.23
N GLY A 166 -5.34 0.14 -13.37
CA GLY A 166 -3.95 -0.21 -13.57
C GLY A 166 -3.23 0.83 -14.40
N PHE A 167 -1.93 0.92 -14.26
CA PHE A 167 -1.07 1.73 -15.13
C PHE A 167 0.11 0.90 -15.62
N SER A 168 0.51 1.10 -16.87
CA SER A 168 1.74 0.57 -17.45
C SER A 168 2.50 1.74 -18.06
N PHE A 169 3.69 2.04 -17.54
CA PHE A 169 4.54 3.13 -18.01
C PHE A 169 5.53 2.59 -19.02
N ILE A 170 5.50 3.13 -20.23
CA ILE A 170 6.31 2.71 -21.38
C ILE A 170 7.25 3.85 -21.72
N ASP A 171 8.56 3.56 -21.84
CA ASP A 171 9.57 4.56 -22.21
C ASP A 171 9.60 4.83 -23.75
N GLU A 172 10.46 5.78 -24.13
CA GLU A 172 10.69 6.18 -25.52
C GLU A 172 11.17 5.03 -26.42
N GLY A 173 11.73 3.98 -25.83
CA GLY A 173 12.16 2.76 -26.52
C GLY A 173 11.08 1.68 -26.63
N GLY A 174 9.88 1.93 -26.11
CA GLY A 174 8.81 0.94 -26.07
C GLY A 174 8.93 -0.10 -24.95
N HIS A 175 9.84 0.10 -23.99
CA HIS A 175 10.02 -0.82 -22.86
C HIS A 175 9.12 -0.41 -21.68
N GLU A 176 8.51 -1.41 -21.04
CA GLU A 176 7.75 -1.16 -19.83
C GLU A 176 8.70 -0.89 -18.66
N ILE A 177 8.68 0.34 -18.14
CA ILE A 177 9.49 0.77 -16.99
C ILE A 177 8.90 0.24 -15.69
N PHE A 178 7.60 0.43 -15.52
CA PHE A 178 6.90 0.11 -14.27
C PHE A 178 5.43 -0.18 -14.51
N ARG A 179 4.84 -0.98 -13.61
CA ARG A 179 3.42 -1.31 -13.67
C ARG A 179 2.76 -1.22 -12.31
N ILE A 180 1.64 -0.50 -12.25
CA ILE A 180 0.75 -0.45 -11.09
C ILE A 180 -0.43 -1.39 -11.35
N ARG A 181 -0.72 -2.28 -10.40
CA ARG A 181 -1.83 -3.25 -10.45
C ARG A 181 -2.78 -3.00 -9.27
N GLY A 182 -3.85 -2.29 -9.53
CA GLY A 182 -4.82 -1.88 -8.51
C GLY A 182 -4.66 -0.43 -8.09
N TYR A 183 -5.43 -0.03 -7.09
CA TYR A 183 -5.47 1.35 -6.61
C TYR A 183 -4.32 1.64 -5.63
N TYR A 184 -3.52 2.66 -5.92
CA TYR A 184 -2.56 3.24 -5.00
C TYR A 184 -3.11 4.57 -4.46
N PRO A 185 -3.03 4.83 -3.14
CA PRO A 185 -3.38 6.14 -2.58
C PRO A 185 -2.52 7.28 -3.18
N PRO A 186 -2.99 8.55 -3.15
CA PRO A 186 -2.31 9.66 -3.83
C PRO A 186 -0.82 9.75 -3.56
N TYR A 187 -0.39 9.66 -2.30
CA TYR A 187 1.02 9.78 -1.94
C TYR A 187 1.90 8.64 -2.52
N ARG A 188 1.36 7.41 -2.57
CA ARG A 188 2.06 6.25 -3.17
C ARG A 188 2.03 6.32 -4.69
N PHE A 189 0.98 6.88 -5.26
CA PHE A 189 0.90 7.10 -6.70
C PHE A 189 1.92 8.17 -7.13
N ARG A 190 2.09 9.27 -6.34
CA ARG A 190 3.18 10.23 -6.54
C ARG A 190 4.54 9.57 -6.50
N ALA A 191 4.82 8.78 -5.47
CA ALA A 191 6.09 8.07 -5.37
C ALA A 191 6.36 7.14 -6.56
N ALA A 192 5.32 6.51 -7.10
CA ALA A 192 5.43 5.70 -8.32
C ALA A 192 5.75 6.56 -9.55
N LEU A 193 5.13 7.74 -9.68
CA LEU A 193 5.44 8.68 -10.75
C LEU A 193 6.87 9.20 -10.67
N GLU A 194 7.32 9.63 -9.49
CA GLU A 194 8.70 10.08 -9.26
C GLU A 194 9.70 8.97 -9.60
N TYR A 195 9.44 7.73 -9.14
CA TYR A 195 10.27 6.57 -9.45
C TYR A 195 10.44 6.36 -10.95
N VAL A 196 9.37 6.51 -11.73
CA VAL A 196 9.37 6.31 -13.17
C VAL A 196 10.01 7.50 -13.89
N ILE A 197 9.61 8.73 -13.56
CA ILE A 197 9.99 9.94 -14.27
C ILE A 197 11.46 10.30 -14.02
N ASP A 198 11.91 10.16 -12.78
CA ASP A 198 13.32 10.40 -12.40
C ASP A 198 14.23 9.19 -12.71
N ARG A 199 13.67 8.15 -13.36
CA ARG A 199 14.40 6.96 -13.81
C ARG A 199 15.09 6.20 -12.67
N HIS A 200 14.50 6.20 -11.47
CA HIS A 200 14.98 5.41 -10.34
C HIS A 200 14.92 3.89 -10.59
N ASP A 201 14.18 3.45 -11.62
CA ASP A 201 14.19 2.08 -12.13
C ASP A 201 15.59 1.58 -12.53
N ARG A 202 16.51 2.50 -12.85
CA ARG A 202 17.91 2.20 -13.17
C ARG A 202 18.79 2.02 -11.94
N ASP A 203 18.37 2.54 -10.80
CA ASP A 203 19.14 2.57 -9.55
C ASP A 203 18.66 1.54 -8.52
N GLY A 204 17.62 0.80 -8.83
CA GLY A 204 17.05 -0.23 -7.96
C GLY A 204 15.55 -0.44 -8.13
N THR A 205 14.99 -1.28 -7.27
CA THR A 205 13.56 -1.60 -7.29
C THR A 205 12.72 -0.46 -6.69
N PHE A 206 11.44 -0.41 -7.07
CA PHE A 206 10.48 0.54 -6.46
C PHE A 206 10.39 0.39 -4.93
N ARG A 207 10.59 -0.83 -4.43
CA ARG A 207 10.66 -1.09 -3.00
C ARG A 207 11.82 -0.36 -2.35
N GLU A 208 13.03 -0.49 -2.88
CA GLU A 208 14.22 0.20 -2.37
C GLU A 208 14.08 1.72 -2.49
N TYR A 209 13.42 2.21 -3.54
CA TYR A 209 13.07 3.62 -3.67
C TYR A 209 12.15 4.07 -2.53
N LEU A 210 11.07 3.34 -2.25
CA LEU A 210 10.13 3.67 -1.18
C LEU A 210 10.80 3.65 0.21
N GLU A 211 11.70 2.72 0.47
CA GLU A 211 12.46 2.66 1.73
C GLU A 211 13.33 3.91 1.96
N ARG A 212 13.77 4.56 0.89
CA ARG A 212 14.52 5.83 0.95
C ARG A 212 13.63 7.05 1.00
N ALA A 213 12.56 7.07 0.21
CA ALA A 213 11.65 8.22 0.06
C ALA A 213 10.62 8.33 1.18
N ASP A 214 10.21 7.20 1.74
CA ASP A 214 9.24 7.07 2.82
C ASP A 214 9.78 6.06 3.84
N PRO A 215 10.85 6.42 4.57
CA PRO A 215 11.44 5.51 5.53
C PRO A 215 10.40 5.12 6.58
N PRO A 216 10.41 3.86 7.03
CA PRO A 216 9.50 3.41 8.08
C PRO A 216 9.66 4.29 9.32
N PRO A 217 8.58 4.58 10.06
CA PRO A 217 8.66 5.37 11.28
C PRO A 217 9.69 4.77 12.24
N LYS A 218 10.52 5.63 12.83
CA LYS A 218 11.63 5.23 13.72
C LYS A 218 11.17 4.77 15.12
N PHE A 219 9.91 4.46 15.29
CA PHE A 219 9.35 4.00 16.56
C PHE A 219 9.36 2.47 16.61
N ASP A 220 9.35 1.92 17.83
CA ASP A 220 9.18 0.48 18.05
C ASP A 220 7.90 0.04 17.33
N LEU A 221 8.11 -0.66 16.23
CA LEU A 221 7.05 -1.09 15.37
C LEU A 221 6.35 -2.27 16.05
N GLU A 222 5.04 -2.17 16.12
CA GLU A 222 4.20 -3.30 16.47
C GLU A 222 4.52 -4.47 15.54
N ASP A 223 4.33 -5.69 16.03
CA ASP A 223 4.47 -6.88 15.20
C ASP A 223 3.42 -6.84 14.07
N ILE A 224 3.64 -7.63 13.03
CA ILE A 224 2.63 -7.80 11.98
C ILE A 224 1.33 -8.31 12.62
N ASN A 225 0.18 -7.94 12.05
CA ASN A 225 -1.14 -8.24 12.59
C ASN A 225 -1.40 -9.76 12.71
N GLU A 226 -0.98 -10.39 13.80
CA GLU A 226 -1.18 -11.81 14.03
C GLU A 226 -2.67 -12.18 14.15
N ARG A 227 -3.04 -13.31 13.56
CA ARG A 227 -4.39 -13.89 13.63
C ARG A 227 -4.31 -15.40 13.80
N ASP A 228 -5.31 -15.97 14.44
CA ASP A 228 -5.42 -17.41 14.75
C ASP A 228 -5.63 -18.31 13.51
N PHE A 229 -5.99 -17.72 12.39
CA PHE A 229 -6.17 -18.44 11.13
C PHE A 229 -4.90 -18.54 10.29
N PHE A 230 -3.80 -17.91 10.68
CA PHE A 230 -2.51 -18.06 10.00
C PHE A 230 -1.73 -19.25 10.53
N ASP A 231 -1.23 -20.06 9.60
CA ASP A 231 -0.32 -21.17 9.92
C ASP A 231 0.98 -20.62 10.53
N GLN A 232 1.36 -21.17 11.67
CA GLN A 232 2.59 -20.78 12.38
C GLN A 232 3.84 -21.36 11.71
N PRO A 233 5.01 -20.71 11.84
CA PRO A 233 6.29 -21.28 11.38
C PRO A 233 6.57 -22.67 12.01
N PRO A 234 7.31 -23.55 11.30
CA PRO A 234 8.04 -23.33 10.07
C PRO A 234 7.15 -23.42 8.83
N HIS A 235 7.35 -22.46 7.88
CA HIS A 235 6.55 -22.41 6.64
C HIS A 235 7.12 -23.36 5.58
N MET A 236 6.56 -24.57 5.54
CA MET A 236 6.91 -25.60 4.57
C MET A 236 5.78 -25.70 3.51
N LEU A 237 5.92 -24.97 2.41
CA LEU A 237 4.85 -24.80 1.43
C LEU A 237 5.07 -25.63 0.15
N ASP A 238 6.08 -26.51 0.14
CA ASP A 238 6.47 -27.32 -1.03
C ASP A 238 5.30 -28.18 -1.53
N ARG A 239 4.92 -27.99 -2.79
CA ARG A 239 3.87 -28.69 -3.54
C ARG A 239 4.39 -29.26 -4.84
N SER A 240 5.73 -29.19 -5.05
CA SER A 240 6.38 -29.56 -6.30
C SER A 240 6.32 -31.06 -6.58
N ARG A 241 6.25 -31.87 -5.54
CA ARG A 241 6.26 -33.36 -5.65
C ARG A 241 4.91 -33.97 -5.31
N VAL A 242 4.20 -33.41 -4.34
CA VAL A 242 2.92 -33.94 -3.87
C VAL A 242 1.94 -32.75 -3.78
N PRO A 243 0.81 -32.83 -4.49
CA PRO A 243 -0.21 -31.78 -4.38
C PRO A 243 -0.70 -31.64 -2.94
N ALA A 244 -0.94 -30.43 -2.51
CA ALA A 244 -1.50 -30.18 -1.19
C ALA A 244 -3.02 -30.37 -1.18
N GLU A 245 -3.58 -30.70 -0.03
CA GLU A 245 -5.03 -30.86 0.14
C GLU A 245 -5.78 -29.53 0.06
N ARG A 246 -5.18 -28.47 0.61
CA ARG A 246 -5.75 -27.12 0.64
C ARG A 246 -5.03 -26.19 -0.35
N LEU A 247 -5.79 -25.27 -0.94
CA LEU A 247 -5.23 -24.14 -1.68
C LEU A 247 -4.44 -23.24 -0.73
N LEU A 248 -3.45 -22.50 -1.23
CA LEU A 248 -2.61 -21.65 -0.41
C LEU A 248 -2.95 -20.19 -0.66
N VAL A 249 -3.00 -19.39 0.41
CA VAL A 249 -2.93 -17.94 0.32
C VAL A 249 -1.78 -17.43 1.19
N VAL A 250 -0.94 -16.60 0.62
CA VAL A 250 0.16 -15.96 1.33
C VAL A 250 -0.11 -14.46 1.40
N PHE A 251 -0.19 -13.96 2.62
CA PHE A 251 -0.29 -12.54 2.94
C PHE A 251 1.11 -12.00 3.14
N PHE A 252 1.57 -11.19 2.22
CA PHE A 252 2.82 -10.47 2.34
C PHE A 252 2.53 -9.10 2.94
N GLU A 253 2.99 -8.88 4.15
CA GLU A 253 2.74 -7.69 4.94
C GLU A 253 4.04 -7.06 5.43
N ARG A 254 3.95 -5.95 6.15
CA ARG A 254 5.08 -5.27 6.80
C ARG A 254 4.68 -4.76 8.16
N ARG A 255 5.65 -4.59 9.02
CA ARG A 255 5.47 -3.86 10.28
C ARG A 255 5.20 -2.39 9.98
N GLY A 256 4.38 -1.76 10.82
CA GLY A 256 3.99 -0.34 10.65
C GLY A 256 3.25 -0.03 9.35
N CYS A 257 2.61 -1.03 8.75
CA CYS A 257 1.87 -0.91 7.51
C CYS A 257 0.41 -0.55 7.79
N HIS A 258 0.06 0.71 7.71
CA HIS A 258 -1.31 1.16 7.93
C HIS A 258 -2.34 0.47 7.00
N ALA A 259 -1.97 0.20 5.74
CA ALA A 259 -2.86 -0.54 4.83
C ALA A 259 -3.08 -1.99 5.28
N CYS A 260 -2.09 -2.60 5.94
CA CYS A 260 -2.24 -3.91 6.56
C CYS A 260 -3.19 -3.83 7.76
N ASP A 261 -3.09 -2.78 8.60
CA ASP A 261 -4.01 -2.56 9.73
C ASP A 261 -5.45 -2.40 9.24
N VAL A 262 -5.67 -1.65 8.14
CA VAL A 262 -6.99 -1.52 7.51
C VAL A 262 -7.49 -2.86 6.99
N LEU A 263 -6.64 -3.65 6.33
CA LEU A 263 -6.99 -5.01 5.88
C LEU A 263 -7.48 -5.88 7.05
N HIS A 264 -6.78 -5.83 8.18
CA HIS A 264 -7.09 -6.63 9.36
C HIS A 264 -8.27 -6.11 10.18
N SER A 265 -8.49 -4.80 10.24
CA SER A 265 -9.58 -4.19 11.02
C SER A 265 -10.90 -4.15 10.27
N GLU A 266 -10.89 -4.17 8.95
CA GLU A 266 -12.09 -4.10 8.12
C GLU A 266 -12.39 -5.43 7.40
N PRO A 267 -11.77 -5.82 6.26
CA PRO A 267 -12.14 -7.05 5.56
C PRO A 267 -11.90 -8.32 6.39
N LEU A 268 -10.73 -8.44 7.03
CA LEU A 268 -10.36 -9.61 7.82
C LEU A 268 -10.98 -9.63 9.23
N SER A 269 -11.81 -8.66 9.59
CA SER A 269 -12.67 -8.73 10.79
C SER A 269 -14.07 -9.29 10.49
N ASN A 270 -14.44 -9.38 9.21
CA ASN A 270 -15.74 -9.92 8.81
C ASN A 270 -15.77 -11.45 8.98
N PRO A 271 -16.76 -12.01 9.72
CA PRO A 271 -16.84 -13.44 9.98
C PRO A 271 -16.89 -14.31 8.71
N GLU A 272 -17.56 -13.85 7.66
CA GLU A 272 -17.67 -14.60 6.40
C GLU A 272 -16.35 -14.66 5.64
N VAL A 273 -15.54 -13.61 5.72
CA VAL A 273 -14.18 -13.58 5.15
C VAL A 273 -13.25 -14.49 5.95
N ILE A 274 -13.31 -14.44 7.29
CA ILE A 274 -12.52 -15.31 8.16
C ILE A 274 -12.83 -16.80 7.86
N GLU A 275 -14.11 -17.15 7.70
CA GLU A 275 -14.52 -18.51 7.37
C GLU A 275 -13.94 -18.99 6.03
N ARG A 276 -13.82 -18.08 5.05
CA ARG A 276 -13.17 -18.39 3.77
C ARG A 276 -11.66 -18.51 3.88
N VAL A 277 -11.02 -17.64 4.65
CA VAL A 277 -9.56 -17.72 4.88
C VAL A 277 -9.18 -19.07 5.48
N ARG A 278 -9.98 -19.57 6.44
CA ARG A 278 -9.75 -20.86 7.09
C ARG A 278 -9.84 -22.07 6.16
N GLN A 279 -10.43 -21.93 4.98
CA GLN A 279 -10.46 -23.00 3.97
C GLN A 279 -9.15 -23.10 3.19
N PHE A 280 -8.31 -22.06 3.24
CA PHE A 280 -6.95 -22.10 2.69
C PHE A 280 -5.95 -22.60 3.74
N GLN A 281 -4.79 -23.02 3.26
CA GLN A 281 -3.56 -22.88 4.01
C GLN A 281 -3.20 -21.40 3.97
N ALA A 282 -3.44 -20.67 5.05
CA ALA A 282 -3.20 -19.24 5.11
C ALA A 282 -1.87 -18.96 5.83
N VAL A 283 -0.97 -18.25 5.19
CA VAL A 283 0.35 -17.91 5.70
C VAL A 283 0.55 -16.41 5.67
N GLN A 284 1.08 -15.86 6.75
CA GLN A 284 1.47 -14.44 6.84
C GLN A 284 2.99 -14.33 6.86
N LEU A 285 3.55 -13.50 6.01
CA LEU A 285 4.99 -13.28 5.88
C LEU A 285 5.31 -11.78 5.93
N ASP A 286 6.28 -11.43 6.77
CA ASP A 286 6.84 -10.09 6.80
C ASP A 286 7.84 -9.94 5.65
N LEU A 287 7.57 -9.01 4.72
CA LEU A 287 8.41 -8.70 3.56
C LEU A 287 9.82 -8.21 3.93
N ASP A 288 10.01 -7.75 5.15
CA ASP A 288 11.27 -7.20 5.63
C ASP A 288 12.04 -8.20 6.52
N ALA A 289 11.46 -9.38 6.77
CA ALA A 289 12.06 -10.40 7.62
C ALA A 289 12.76 -11.50 6.82
N ASP A 290 13.82 -12.04 7.43
CA ASP A 290 14.52 -13.22 6.92
C ASP A 290 13.92 -14.53 7.46
N THR A 291 12.60 -14.55 7.68
CA THR A 291 11.85 -15.74 8.09
C THR A 291 12.06 -16.86 7.08
N PRO A 292 12.57 -18.03 7.49
CA PRO A 292 12.80 -19.14 6.57
C PRO A 292 11.51 -19.69 5.97
N VAL A 293 11.49 -19.90 4.67
CA VAL A 293 10.35 -20.45 3.93
C VAL A 293 10.84 -21.50 2.93
N ILE A 294 10.10 -22.59 2.81
CA ILE A 294 10.17 -23.48 1.65
C ILE A 294 8.98 -23.13 0.76
N THR A 295 9.25 -22.58 -0.41
CA THR A 295 8.22 -22.07 -1.32
C THR A 295 7.41 -23.18 -2.00
N PRO A 296 6.30 -22.90 -2.67
CA PRO A 296 5.46 -23.91 -3.31
C PRO A 296 6.18 -24.74 -4.38
N ASP A 297 7.23 -24.19 -5.02
CA ASP A 297 8.10 -24.89 -5.98
C ASP A 297 9.26 -25.63 -5.33
N GLY A 298 9.32 -25.68 -3.98
CA GLY A 298 10.29 -26.45 -3.21
C GLY A 298 11.63 -25.73 -2.95
N GLU A 299 11.76 -24.45 -3.32
CA GLU A 299 12.97 -23.69 -3.06
C GLU A 299 13.05 -23.25 -1.59
N ARG A 300 14.24 -23.31 -1.01
CA ARG A 300 14.54 -22.82 0.33
C ARG A 300 15.02 -21.39 0.26
N THR A 301 14.29 -20.49 0.89
CA THR A 301 14.55 -19.06 0.84
C THR A 301 14.06 -18.36 2.12
N THR A 302 14.01 -17.04 2.09
CA THR A 302 13.42 -16.22 3.17
C THR A 302 12.18 -15.48 2.66
N ALA A 303 11.33 -14.99 3.58
CA ALA A 303 10.15 -14.20 3.24
C ALA A 303 10.52 -13.01 2.36
N ARG A 304 11.55 -12.26 2.74
CA ARG A 304 12.11 -11.12 1.97
C ARG A 304 12.48 -11.53 0.54
N ALA A 305 13.38 -12.50 0.41
CA ALA A 305 13.90 -12.91 -0.88
C ALA A 305 12.82 -13.51 -1.80
N TRP A 306 11.82 -14.20 -1.22
CA TRP A 306 10.69 -14.68 -1.99
C TRP A 306 9.78 -13.54 -2.48
N GLY A 307 9.48 -12.55 -1.62
CA GLY A 307 8.73 -11.36 -2.02
C GLY A 307 9.42 -10.59 -3.15
N GLU A 308 10.73 -10.42 -3.10
CA GLU A 308 11.56 -9.81 -4.15
C GLU A 308 11.45 -10.59 -5.47
N ARG A 309 11.63 -11.91 -5.43
CA ARG A 309 11.51 -12.78 -6.60
C ARG A 309 10.11 -12.73 -7.24
N LEU A 310 9.07 -12.62 -6.44
CA LEU A 310 7.71 -12.45 -6.93
C LEU A 310 7.41 -11.04 -7.46
N GLY A 311 8.35 -10.09 -7.31
CA GLY A 311 8.19 -8.70 -7.69
C GLY A 311 7.14 -7.97 -6.85
N ILE A 312 7.03 -8.33 -5.57
CA ILE A 312 6.07 -7.70 -4.65
C ILE A 312 6.67 -6.39 -4.13
N HIS A 313 6.06 -5.29 -4.51
CA HIS A 313 6.48 -3.94 -4.13
C HIS A 313 5.54 -3.28 -3.12
N TRP A 314 4.38 -3.89 -2.89
CA TRP A 314 3.31 -3.34 -2.07
C TRP A 314 2.94 -4.26 -0.91
N ALA A 315 2.63 -3.69 0.26
CA ALA A 315 1.99 -4.37 1.38
C ALA A 315 0.66 -3.67 1.73
N PRO A 316 -0.40 -4.43 2.03
CA PRO A 316 -0.46 -5.88 1.92
C PRO A 316 -0.56 -6.38 0.46
N THR A 317 0.04 -7.52 0.18
CA THR A 317 -0.18 -8.27 -1.07
C THR A 317 -0.59 -9.70 -0.74
N MET A 318 -1.67 -10.18 -1.33
CA MET A 318 -2.15 -11.55 -1.16
C MET A 318 -1.92 -12.33 -2.45
N VAL A 319 -1.23 -13.45 -2.37
CA VAL A 319 -0.97 -14.33 -3.50
C VAL A 319 -1.63 -15.68 -3.27
N PHE A 320 -2.45 -16.10 -4.21
CA PHE A 320 -3.19 -17.36 -4.15
C PHE A 320 -2.54 -18.40 -5.06
N PHE A 321 -2.31 -19.58 -4.53
CA PHE A 321 -1.71 -20.71 -5.24
C PHE A 321 -2.63 -21.92 -5.22
N ASP A 322 -2.57 -22.70 -6.29
CA ASP A 322 -3.29 -23.97 -6.38
C ASP A 322 -2.63 -25.10 -5.58
N GLU A 323 -3.21 -26.28 -5.68
CA GLU A 323 -2.73 -27.50 -5.05
C GLU A 323 -1.34 -27.96 -5.54
N HIS A 324 -0.88 -27.46 -6.69
CA HIS A 324 0.40 -27.76 -7.29
C HIS A 324 1.43 -26.63 -7.12
N GLY A 325 1.08 -25.55 -6.41
CA GLY A 325 1.94 -24.41 -6.19
C GLY A 325 2.01 -23.41 -7.35
N GLN A 326 1.08 -23.52 -8.31
CA GLN A 326 0.97 -22.52 -9.38
C GLN A 326 0.18 -21.31 -8.89
N GLU A 327 0.69 -20.11 -9.18
CA GLU A 327 -0.02 -18.88 -8.87
C GLU A 327 -1.32 -18.78 -9.70
N ILE A 328 -2.45 -18.63 -9.02
CA ILE A 328 -3.77 -18.44 -9.63
C ILE A 328 -4.02 -16.95 -9.88
N ILE A 329 -3.93 -16.17 -8.82
CA ILE A 329 -4.23 -14.74 -8.81
C ILE A 329 -3.52 -14.08 -7.62
N ARG A 330 -3.22 -12.79 -7.74
CA ARG A 330 -2.75 -11.97 -6.61
C ARG A 330 -3.54 -10.68 -6.49
N ILE A 331 -3.68 -10.17 -5.29
CA ILE A 331 -4.19 -8.84 -5.00
C ILE A 331 -3.01 -8.02 -4.52
N GLU A 332 -2.64 -7.01 -5.31
CA GLU A 332 -1.60 -6.03 -4.97
C GLU A 332 -2.30 -4.69 -4.76
N ALA A 333 -2.16 -4.05 -3.62
CA ALA A 333 -2.76 -2.77 -3.27
C ALA A 333 -3.98 -2.85 -2.33
N VAL A 334 -4.64 -1.72 -2.12
CA VAL A 334 -5.81 -1.60 -1.25
C VAL A 334 -6.95 -2.50 -1.73
N VAL A 335 -7.53 -3.24 -0.80
CA VAL A 335 -8.64 -4.15 -1.06
C VAL A 335 -9.76 -3.93 -0.05
N GLY A 336 -10.98 -3.76 -0.55
CA GLY A 336 -12.19 -3.74 0.27
C GLY A 336 -12.78 -5.13 0.49
N LEU A 337 -13.83 -5.17 1.29
CA LEU A 337 -14.50 -6.41 1.70
C LEU A 337 -14.98 -7.25 0.52
N HIS A 338 -15.69 -6.60 -0.41
CA HIS A 338 -16.32 -7.31 -1.53
C HIS A 338 -15.28 -7.92 -2.48
N ARG A 339 -14.23 -7.19 -2.82
CA ARG A 339 -13.15 -7.70 -3.68
C ARG A 339 -12.43 -8.88 -3.04
N LEU A 340 -12.10 -8.78 -1.75
CA LEU A 340 -11.41 -9.87 -1.05
C LEU A 340 -12.30 -11.13 -1.00
N TYR A 341 -13.56 -10.96 -0.60
CA TYR A 341 -14.54 -12.03 -0.53
C TYR A 341 -14.72 -12.75 -1.88
N THR A 342 -14.97 -12.00 -2.94
CA THR A 342 -15.22 -12.60 -4.28
C THR A 342 -13.95 -13.19 -4.89
N THR A 343 -12.77 -12.66 -4.59
CA THR A 343 -11.50 -13.28 -5.03
C THR A 343 -11.28 -14.62 -4.35
N MET A 344 -11.53 -14.72 -3.05
CA MET A 344 -11.46 -16.01 -2.34
C MET A 344 -12.49 -17.00 -2.90
N GLU A 345 -13.71 -16.57 -3.18
CA GLU A 345 -14.74 -17.39 -3.80
C GLU A 345 -14.30 -17.94 -5.16
N TYR A 346 -13.78 -17.09 -6.03
CA TYR A 346 -13.24 -17.47 -7.34
C TYR A 346 -12.16 -18.57 -7.23
N VAL A 347 -11.30 -18.45 -6.23
CA VAL A 347 -10.23 -19.42 -5.99
C VAL A 347 -10.76 -20.72 -5.36
N LEU A 348 -11.59 -20.62 -4.32
CA LEU A 348 -12.13 -21.78 -3.59
C LEU A 348 -13.06 -22.64 -4.46
N THR A 349 -13.88 -22.02 -5.30
CA THR A 349 -14.75 -22.73 -6.26
C THR A 349 -13.99 -23.28 -7.47
N ARG A 350 -12.68 -22.99 -7.57
CA ARG A 350 -11.82 -23.33 -8.73
C ARG A 350 -12.33 -22.76 -10.06
N ALA A 351 -13.08 -21.67 -10.00
CA ALA A 351 -13.59 -20.99 -11.19
C ALA A 351 -12.50 -20.59 -12.18
N TYR A 352 -11.26 -20.40 -11.72
CA TYR A 352 -10.10 -20.14 -12.56
C TYR A 352 -9.78 -21.27 -13.58
N LYS A 353 -10.31 -22.48 -13.38
CA LYS A 353 -10.18 -23.60 -14.34
C LYS A 353 -11.15 -23.48 -15.52
N GLU A 354 -12.28 -22.78 -15.33
CA GLU A 354 -13.33 -22.61 -16.33
C GLU A 354 -13.32 -21.23 -16.97
N PHE A 355 -12.97 -20.20 -16.22
CA PHE A 355 -12.98 -18.82 -16.66
C PHE A 355 -11.53 -18.32 -16.80
N PRO A 356 -11.14 -17.77 -17.96
CA PRO A 356 -9.76 -17.35 -18.22
C PRO A 356 -9.31 -16.14 -17.37
N THR A 357 -10.25 -15.37 -16.82
CA THR A 357 -9.96 -14.24 -15.92
C THR A 357 -11.00 -14.14 -14.81
N TYR A 358 -10.57 -13.65 -13.65
CA TYR A 358 -11.44 -13.31 -12.53
C TYR A 358 -12.61 -12.39 -12.94
N ARG A 359 -12.34 -11.38 -13.76
CA ARG A 359 -13.38 -10.43 -14.22
C ARG A 359 -14.48 -11.13 -14.99
N ARG A 360 -14.11 -12.06 -15.89
CA ARG A 360 -15.08 -12.79 -16.71
C ARG A 360 -15.97 -13.70 -15.88
N TRP A 361 -15.40 -14.31 -14.84
CA TRP A 361 -16.18 -15.07 -13.87
C TRP A 361 -17.13 -14.15 -13.11
N ARG A 362 -16.61 -13.01 -12.62
CA ARG A 362 -17.39 -12.04 -11.86
C ARG A 362 -18.56 -11.47 -12.68
N ALA A 363 -18.36 -11.10 -13.93
CA ALA A 363 -19.42 -10.58 -14.81
C ALA A 363 -20.58 -11.55 -15.04
N GLY A 364 -20.33 -12.87 -14.92
CA GLY A 364 -21.37 -13.89 -15.02
C GLY A 364 -22.03 -14.31 -13.70
N ASN A 365 -21.54 -13.82 -12.56
CA ASN A 365 -21.98 -14.23 -11.21
C ASN A 365 -22.38 -13.06 -10.30
N VAL A 366 -22.40 -11.82 -10.82
CA VAL A 366 -22.97 -10.67 -10.10
C VAL A 366 -24.44 -10.55 -10.49
N GLU A 367 -25.32 -11.19 -9.70
CA GLU A 367 -26.73 -10.85 -9.52
C GLU A 367 -26.92 -10.10 -8.21
#